data_374ff019f3c778f8cc5920b1ec287ab6
#
_entry.id   374ff019f3c778f8cc5920b1ec287ab6
#
_cell.length_a   1.000
_cell.length_b   1.000
_cell.length_c   1.000
_cell.angle_alpha   90.00
_cell.angle_beta   90.00
_cell.angle_gamma   90.00
#
_symmetry.space_group_name_H-M   'P 1'
#
loop_
_entity.id
_entity.type
_entity.pdbx_description
1 polymer ?
#
loop_
_entity_poly.entity_id
_entity_poly.type
_entity_poly.pdbx_seq_one_letter_code
_entity_poly.pdbx_strand_id
1 'polypeptide(L)'
;PKMLEDLFSLIRIPSISALPEHHDDMLACAQRWTQLLLKAGADEAIVMPSKGNPIVFGQKIVDPNAKTVLIYAHYDVMPAEPLELWKSQPFEPEIRDGHIWARGADDDKGQSFIQVKALQYLLKNGLLKNNVKFIFEGEEEDASEIFGKYIVTSEGGDSMTYYKRGDP
;
A
#
# COMPACT_ATOMS: atom_id res chain seq x y z
N PRO A 1 -16.76 0.35 -13.60
CA PRO A 1 -16.87 -0.84 -12.73
C PRO A 1 -16.43 -0.51 -11.31
N LYS A 2 -17.13 -1.07 -10.30
CA LYS A 2 -16.89 -0.80 -8.88
C LYS A 2 -15.42 -1.03 -8.42
N MET A 3 -14.72 -1.92 -9.09
CA MET A 3 -13.30 -2.21 -8.81
C MET A 3 -12.38 -1.03 -9.16
N LEU A 4 -12.59 -0.39 -10.30
CA LEU A 4 -11.80 0.78 -10.68
C LEU A 4 -12.06 1.98 -9.76
N GLU A 5 -13.31 2.15 -9.29
CA GLU A 5 -13.61 3.22 -8.34
C GLU A 5 -12.92 3.03 -6.99
N ASP A 6 -12.72 1.78 -6.53
CA ASP A 6 -11.92 1.51 -5.36
C ASP A 6 -10.46 1.96 -5.54
N LEU A 7 -9.85 1.70 -6.71
CA LEU A 7 -8.51 2.18 -7.04
C LEU A 7 -8.48 3.71 -7.16
N PHE A 8 -9.44 4.28 -7.88
CA PHE A 8 -9.53 5.73 -8.08
C PHE A 8 -9.68 6.48 -6.77
N SER A 9 -10.40 5.90 -5.80
CA SER A 9 -10.52 6.49 -4.46
C SER A 9 -9.20 6.56 -3.69
N LEU A 10 -8.22 5.68 -3.98
CA LEU A 10 -6.86 5.77 -3.44
C LEU A 10 -6.05 6.83 -4.18
N ILE A 11 -6.12 6.83 -5.51
CA ILE A 11 -5.34 7.74 -6.36
C ILE A 11 -5.72 9.20 -6.09
N ARG A 12 -7.01 9.48 -5.85
CA ARG A 12 -7.48 10.85 -5.54
C ARG A 12 -6.96 11.42 -4.23
N ILE A 13 -6.41 10.60 -3.35
CA ILE A 13 -5.77 11.08 -2.12
C ILE A 13 -4.32 11.41 -2.44
N PRO A 14 -3.89 12.69 -2.40
CA PRO A 14 -2.54 13.09 -2.73
C PRO A 14 -1.59 12.83 -1.56
N SER A 15 -1.30 11.55 -1.31
CA SER A 15 -0.43 11.10 -0.22
C SER A 15 1.05 11.36 -0.53
N ILE A 16 1.42 12.63 -0.60
CA ILE A 16 2.78 13.08 -0.90
C ILE A 16 3.57 13.17 0.40
N SER A 17 4.44 12.18 0.66
CA SER A 17 5.21 12.07 1.90
C SER A 17 6.18 13.22 2.13
N ALA A 18 6.80 13.72 1.05
CA ALA A 18 7.80 14.79 1.09
C ALA A 18 7.25 16.17 1.51
N LEU A 19 5.93 16.37 1.53
CA LEU A 19 5.31 17.67 1.75
C LEU A 19 4.47 17.67 3.04
N PRO A 20 4.87 18.45 4.07
CA PRO A 20 4.16 18.47 5.37
C PRO A 20 2.68 18.85 5.28
N GLU A 21 2.27 19.63 4.30
CA GLU A 21 0.87 20.00 4.06
C GLU A 21 -0.02 18.81 3.67
N HIS A 22 0.57 17.70 3.23
CA HIS A 22 -0.14 16.46 2.91
C HIS A 22 -0.20 15.44 4.06
N HIS A 23 0.17 15.85 5.29
CA HIS A 23 0.14 14.94 6.45
C HIS A 23 -1.25 14.31 6.69
N ASP A 24 -2.31 15.09 6.56
CA ASP A 24 -3.69 14.59 6.69
C ASP A 24 -4.08 13.65 5.54
N ASP A 25 -3.57 13.89 4.34
CA ASP A 25 -3.76 13.01 3.19
C ASP A 25 -3.03 11.67 3.38
N MET A 26 -1.86 11.68 4.02
CA MET A 26 -1.14 10.46 4.37
C MET A 26 -1.98 9.58 5.30
N LEU A 27 -2.55 10.17 6.35
CA LEU A 27 -3.43 9.46 7.28
C LEU A 27 -4.71 8.96 6.57
N ALA A 28 -5.33 9.80 5.75
CA ALA A 28 -6.53 9.44 4.99
C ALA A 28 -6.26 8.27 4.03
N CYS A 29 -5.10 8.25 3.37
CA CYS A 29 -4.69 7.17 2.49
C CYS A 29 -4.48 5.86 3.25
N ALA A 30 -3.78 5.90 4.40
CA ALA A 30 -3.60 4.75 5.27
C ALA A 30 -4.95 4.17 5.74
N GLN A 31 -5.89 5.02 6.17
CA GLN A 31 -7.24 4.62 6.55
C GLN A 31 -8.01 4.01 5.37
N ARG A 32 -7.85 4.57 4.17
CA ARG A 32 -8.50 4.01 2.97
C ARG A 32 -7.98 2.61 2.66
N TRP A 33 -6.70 2.36 2.80
CA TRP A 33 -6.11 1.03 2.65
C TRP A 33 -6.67 0.02 3.64
N THR A 34 -6.82 0.38 4.92
CA THR A 34 -7.43 -0.54 5.91
C THR A 34 -8.85 -0.93 5.52
N GLN A 35 -9.66 0.02 5.05
CA GLN A 35 -11.01 -0.25 4.57
C GLN A 35 -11.01 -1.23 3.38
N LEU A 36 -10.07 -1.09 2.45
CA LEU A 36 -9.97 -1.96 1.28
C LEU A 36 -9.48 -3.36 1.62
N LEU A 37 -8.55 -3.48 2.56
CA LEU A 37 -8.08 -4.77 3.07
C LEU A 37 -9.21 -5.54 3.77
N LEU A 38 -9.97 -4.87 4.66
CA LEU A 38 -11.15 -5.47 5.31
C LEU A 38 -12.21 -5.87 4.28
N LYS A 39 -12.49 -5.01 3.31
CA LYS A 39 -13.42 -5.31 2.20
C LYS A 39 -12.96 -6.48 1.34
N ALA A 40 -11.65 -6.68 1.20
CA ALA A 40 -11.09 -7.83 0.49
C ALA A 40 -11.17 -9.13 1.27
N GLY A 41 -11.47 -9.09 2.57
CA GLY A 41 -11.64 -10.24 3.45
C GLY A 41 -10.49 -10.49 4.41
N ALA A 42 -9.62 -9.50 4.66
CA ALA A 42 -8.67 -9.56 5.75
C ALA A 42 -9.40 -9.73 7.10
N ASP A 43 -8.81 -10.50 8.01
CA ASP A 43 -9.34 -10.67 9.37
C ASP A 43 -9.10 -9.43 10.22
N GLU A 44 -8.02 -8.73 9.92
CA GLU A 44 -7.59 -7.51 10.59
C GLU A 44 -6.94 -6.56 9.58
N ALA A 45 -7.19 -5.28 9.73
CA ALA A 45 -6.44 -4.22 9.08
C ALA A 45 -6.43 -2.98 9.99
N ILE A 46 -5.25 -2.47 10.31
CA ILE A 46 -5.05 -1.36 11.24
C ILE A 46 -4.05 -0.35 10.68
N VAL A 47 -4.19 0.88 11.14
CA VAL A 47 -3.18 1.93 10.97
C VAL A 47 -2.31 1.94 12.22
N MET A 48 -1.03 1.67 12.08
CA MET A 48 -0.06 1.68 13.17
C MET A 48 0.69 3.01 13.18
N PRO A 49 0.78 3.69 14.33
CA PRO A 49 1.57 4.90 14.43
C PRO A 49 3.06 4.57 14.26
N SER A 50 3.80 5.48 13.65
CA SER A 50 5.24 5.44 13.53
C SER A 50 5.86 6.77 13.93
N LYS A 51 7.19 6.92 13.83
CA LYS A 51 7.84 8.23 14.04
C LYS A 51 7.58 9.21 12.90
N GLY A 52 7.32 8.71 11.71
CA GLY A 52 6.94 9.46 10.53
C GLY A 52 5.50 9.14 10.12
N ASN A 53 5.29 8.87 8.85
CA ASN A 53 3.98 8.50 8.34
C ASN A 53 3.53 7.12 8.85
N PRO A 54 2.24 6.93 9.13
CA PRO A 54 1.75 5.67 9.70
C PRO A 54 1.94 4.48 8.75
N ILE A 55 2.05 3.29 9.34
CA ILE A 55 2.14 2.03 8.62
C ILE A 55 0.75 1.38 8.59
N VAL A 56 0.36 0.85 7.45
CA VAL A 56 -0.83 -0.01 7.34
C VAL A 56 -0.41 -1.46 7.50
N PHE A 57 -1.00 -2.14 8.48
CA PHE A 57 -0.86 -3.58 8.65
C PHE A 57 -2.19 -4.24 8.36
N GLY A 58 -2.17 -5.38 7.64
CA GLY A 58 -3.33 -6.23 7.45
C GLY A 58 -2.96 -7.69 7.46
N GLN A 59 -3.89 -8.57 7.84
CA GLN A 59 -3.64 -10.00 7.78
C GLN A 59 -4.90 -10.81 7.47
N LYS A 60 -4.66 -11.97 6.84
CA LYS A 60 -5.62 -13.06 6.67
C LYS A 60 -4.95 -14.35 7.10
N ILE A 61 -5.48 -14.98 8.14
CA ILE A 61 -5.03 -16.27 8.65
C ILE A 61 -6.03 -17.34 8.22
N VAL A 62 -5.60 -18.30 7.42
CA VAL A 62 -6.45 -19.42 6.98
C VAL A 62 -6.17 -20.68 7.76
N ASP A 63 -4.93 -20.88 8.20
CA ASP A 63 -4.49 -22.01 9.02
C ASP A 63 -3.23 -21.58 9.81
N PRO A 64 -3.20 -21.69 11.15
CA PRO A 64 -2.03 -21.35 11.95
C PRO A 64 -0.74 -22.10 11.54
N ASN A 65 -0.88 -23.27 10.94
CA ASN A 65 0.25 -24.10 10.50
C ASN A 65 0.65 -23.84 9.03
N ALA A 66 -0.12 -23.07 8.28
CA ALA A 66 0.20 -22.74 6.90
C ALA A 66 1.35 -21.71 6.83
N LYS A 67 2.10 -21.76 5.72
CA LYS A 67 3.09 -20.71 5.43
C LYS A 67 2.41 -19.36 5.33
N THR A 68 3.13 -18.31 5.72
CA THR A 68 2.68 -16.92 5.61
C THR A 68 3.41 -16.24 4.45
N VAL A 69 2.65 -15.63 3.57
CA VAL A 69 3.16 -14.72 2.53
C VAL A 69 3.10 -13.31 3.07
N LEU A 70 4.23 -12.62 3.10
CA LEU A 70 4.31 -11.20 3.42
C LEU A 70 4.28 -10.40 2.11
N ILE A 71 3.37 -9.44 2.01
CA ILE A 71 3.25 -8.49 0.92
C ILE A 71 3.64 -7.13 1.44
N TYR A 72 4.69 -6.58 0.85
CA TYR A 72 5.16 -5.22 1.10
C TYR A 72 4.77 -4.31 -0.05
N ALA A 73 4.40 -3.09 0.30
CA ALA A 73 4.11 -2.02 -0.64
C ALA A 73 4.24 -0.65 0.05
N HIS A 74 4.12 0.44 -0.72
CA HIS A 74 4.02 1.78 -0.16
C HIS A 74 2.78 2.52 -0.67
N TYR A 75 2.30 3.50 0.10
CA TYR A 75 1.12 4.26 -0.27
C TYR A 75 1.40 5.75 -0.50
N ASP A 76 2.62 6.19 -0.21
CA ASP A 76 3.06 7.52 -0.57
C ASP A 76 3.40 7.63 -2.05
N VAL A 77 3.46 8.85 -2.51
CA VAL A 77 3.76 9.17 -3.90
C VAL A 77 4.64 10.41 -3.98
N MET A 78 5.43 10.48 -5.05
CA MET A 78 6.20 11.68 -5.39
C MET A 78 5.31 12.89 -5.67
N PRO A 79 5.78 14.13 -5.43
CA PRO A 79 5.17 15.33 -5.95
C PRO A 79 4.89 15.23 -7.46
N ALA A 80 3.89 15.97 -7.93
CA ALA A 80 3.44 15.89 -9.32
C ALA A 80 4.05 17.01 -10.22
N GLU A 81 4.88 17.87 -9.68
CA GLU A 81 5.53 18.94 -10.42
C GLU A 81 6.50 18.40 -11.50
N PRO A 82 6.63 19.10 -12.63
CA PRO A 82 5.91 20.30 -13.03
C PRO A 82 4.51 20.00 -13.58
N LEU A 83 3.50 20.69 -13.04
CA LEU A 83 2.07 20.41 -13.33
C LEU A 83 1.69 20.66 -14.80
N GLU A 84 2.38 21.58 -15.47
CA GLU A 84 2.12 21.93 -16.87
C GLU A 84 2.45 20.80 -17.88
N LEU A 85 3.19 19.80 -17.45
CA LEU A 85 3.48 18.63 -18.30
C LEU A 85 2.38 17.56 -18.27
N TRP A 86 1.46 17.66 -17.31
CA TRP A 86 0.35 16.71 -17.21
C TRP A 86 -0.76 17.06 -18.20
N LYS A 87 -1.27 16.06 -18.91
CA LYS A 87 -2.43 16.21 -19.81
C LYS A 87 -3.78 16.17 -19.08
N SER A 88 -3.79 15.68 -17.85
CA SER A 88 -4.94 15.64 -16.93
C SER A 88 -4.46 15.96 -15.52
N GLN A 89 -5.35 16.25 -14.60
CA GLN A 89 -4.98 16.52 -13.20
C GLN A 89 -4.29 15.28 -12.60
N PRO A 90 -3.13 15.42 -11.93
CA PRO A 90 -2.33 14.29 -11.47
C PRO A 90 -3.09 13.32 -10.54
N PHE A 91 -3.99 13.84 -9.70
CA PHE A 91 -4.75 13.07 -8.72
C PHE A 91 -6.22 12.82 -9.14
N GLU A 92 -6.57 13.15 -10.39
CA GLU A 92 -7.85 12.76 -10.98
C GLU A 92 -7.59 11.68 -12.06
N PRO A 93 -7.76 10.39 -11.73
CA PRO A 93 -7.41 9.31 -12.63
C PRO A 93 -8.28 9.32 -13.89
N GLU A 94 -7.64 9.30 -15.04
CA GLU A 94 -8.28 9.29 -16.34
C GLU A 94 -7.92 8.01 -17.11
N ILE A 95 -8.89 7.42 -17.83
CA ILE A 95 -8.63 6.30 -18.73
C ILE A 95 -8.48 6.85 -20.14
N ARG A 96 -7.28 6.71 -20.71
CA ARG A 96 -6.94 7.07 -22.08
C ARG A 96 -6.22 5.90 -22.76
N ASP A 97 -6.62 5.56 -23.95
CA ASP A 97 -6.00 4.50 -24.77
C ASP A 97 -5.85 3.17 -24.01
N GLY A 98 -6.83 2.83 -23.15
CA GLY A 98 -6.81 1.62 -22.35
C GLY A 98 -5.89 1.64 -21.13
N HIS A 99 -5.27 2.79 -20.81
CA HIS A 99 -4.37 2.97 -19.67
C HIS A 99 -4.97 3.95 -18.66
N ILE A 100 -4.64 3.74 -17.38
CA ILE A 100 -4.96 4.70 -16.29
C ILE A 100 -3.81 5.68 -16.17
N TRP A 101 -4.13 6.97 -16.26
CA TRP A 101 -3.18 8.06 -16.17
C TRP A 101 -3.44 8.85 -14.88
N ALA A 102 -2.53 8.78 -13.93
CA ALA A 102 -2.52 9.57 -12.69
C ALA A 102 -1.21 9.36 -11.92
N ARG A 103 -0.88 10.23 -10.99
CA ARG A 103 0.19 10.00 -10.00
C ARG A 103 -0.21 8.82 -9.09
N GLY A 104 0.70 7.86 -8.90
CA GLY A 104 0.44 6.65 -8.11
C GLY A 104 -0.39 5.57 -8.83
N ALA A 105 -0.75 5.77 -10.12
CA ALA A 105 -1.51 4.76 -10.88
C ALA A 105 -0.70 3.48 -11.10
N ASP A 106 0.60 3.60 -11.21
CA ASP A 106 1.55 2.47 -11.29
C ASP A 106 2.32 2.35 -9.96
N ASP A 107 3.06 3.36 -9.59
CA ASP A 107 3.93 3.43 -8.43
C ASP A 107 3.27 4.17 -7.26
N ASP A 108 2.86 3.47 -6.20
CA ASP A 108 2.74 1.99 -6.07
C ASP A 108 1.28 1.58 -5.79
N LYS A 109 0.34 2.56 -5.74
CA LYS A 109 -1.08 2.29 -5.39
C LYS A 109 -1.72 1.27 -6.34
N GLY A 110 -1.41 1.35 -7.65
CA GLY A 110 -1.96 0.41 -8.62
C GLY A 110 -1.44 -1.00 -8.43
N GLN A 111 -0.14 -1.18 -8.23
CA GLN A 111 0.49 -2.49 -8.01
C GLN A 111 0.03 -3.10 -6.69
N SER A 112 0.02 -2.31 -5.61
CA SER A 112 -0.47 -2.71 -4.29
C SER A 112 -1.94 -3.12 -4.33
N PHE A 113 -2.76 -2.38 -5.08
CA PHE A 113 -4.19 -2.68 -5.24
C PHE A 113 -4.42 -4.03 -5.92
N ILE A 114 -3.60 -4.41 -6.90
CA ILE A 114 -3.67 -5.74 -7.55
C ILE A 114 -3.48 -6.83 -6.51
N GLN A 115 -2.53 -6.69 -5.57
CA GLN A 115 -2.28 -7.67 -4.52
C GLN A 115 -3.49 -7.84 -3.59
N VAL A 116 -4.13 -6.73 -3.20
CA VAL A 116 -5.36 -6.76 -2.39
C VAL A 116 -6.52 -7.41 -3.16
N LYS A 117 -6.63 -7.16 -4.46
CA LYS A 117 -7.64 -7.81 -5.29
C LYS A 117 -7.37 -9.30 -5.53
N ALA A 118 -6.09 -9.70 -5.58
CA ALA A 118 -5.71 -11.11 -5.62
C ALA A 118 -6.18 -11.84 -4.35
N LEU A 119 -5.96 -11.26 -3.15
CA LEU A 119 -6.50 -11.80 -1.90
C LEU A 119 -8.02 -11.99 -1.99
N GLN A 120 -8.75 -10.95 -2.40
CA GLN A 120 -10.20 -10.98 -2.53
C GLN A 120 -10.68 -12.09 -3.48
N TYR A 121 -10.01 -12.25 -4.61
CA TYR A 121 -10.31 -13.28 -5.60
C TYR A 121 -10.07 -14.69 -5.05
N LEU A 122 -8.91 -14.92 -4.43
CA LEU A 122 -8.53 -16.22 -3.87
C LEU A 122 -9.49 -16.64 -2.75
N LEU A 123 -9.88 -15.71 -1.87
CA LEU A 123 -10.85 -15.98 -0.81
C LEU A 123 -12.22 -16.30 -1.38
N LYS A 124 -12.72 -15.49 -2.32
CA LYS A 124 -14.04 -15.68 -2.93
C LYS A 124 -14.18 -17.03 -3.63
N ASN A 125 -13.11 -17.58 -4.15
CA ASN A 125 -13.10 -18.84 -4.87
C ASN A 125 -12.59 -20.03 -4.02
N GLY A 126 -12.31 -19.85 -2.74
CA GLY A 126 -11.81 -20.90 -1.86
C GLY A 126 -10.41 -21.42 -2.25
N LEU A 127 -9.59 -20.58 -2.89
CA LEU A 127 -8.28 -20.93 -3.43
C LEU A 127 -7.11 -20.51 -2.52
N LEU A 128 -7.36 -19.68 -1.50
CA LEU A 128 -6.32 -19.23 -0.60
C LEU A 128 -5.89 -20.37 0.33
N LYS A 129 -4.63 -20.77 0.27
CA LYS A 129 -4.04 -21.87 1.06
C LYS A 129 -3.01 -21.40 2.08
N ASN A 130 -2.45 -20.22 1.88
CA ASN A 130 -1.43 -19.63 2.76
C ASN A 130 -2.01 -18.48 3.56
N ASN A 131 -1.45 -18.23 4.72
CA ASN A 131 -1.70 -16.98 5.43
C ASN A 131 -1.10 -15.82 4.63
N VAL A 132 -1.70 -14.64 4.74
CA VAL A 132 -1.18 -13.44 4.07
C VAL A 132 -1.10 -12.31 5.07
N LYS A 133 0.02 -11.60 5.07
CA LYS A 133 0.21 -10.35 5.80
C LYS A 133 0.57 -9.25 4.81
N PHE A 134 0.04 -8.06 5.06
CA PHE A 134 0.31 -6.85 4.30
C PHE A 134 0.98 -5.83 5.22
N ILE A 135 2.03 -5.20 4.72
CA ILE A 135 2.67 -4.04 5.33
C ILE A 135 2.82 -2.99 4.24
N PHE A 136 2.12 -1.85 4.40
CA PHE A 136 2.24 -0.71 3.51
C PHE A 136 2.83 0.46 4.29
N GLU A 137 3.93 1.00 3.80
CA GLU A 137 4.57 2.16 4.39
C GLU A 137 4.21 3.46 3.68
N GLY A 138 4.51 4.59 4.29
CA GLY A 138 4.20 5.91 3.77
C GLY A 138 5.41 6.83 3.64
N GLU A 139 6.63 6.28 3.45
CA GLU A 139 7.88 7.05 3.34
C GLU A 139 8.87 6.43 2.36
N GLU A 140 8.41 5.59 1.44
CA GLU A 140 9.31 4.95 0.47
C GLU A 140 9.99 5.98 -0.41
N GLU A 141 9.23 6.97 -0.84
CA GLU A 141 9.69 8.04 -1.73
C GLU A 141 10.66 9.01 -1.02
N ASP A 142 10.68 9.02 0.32
CA ASP A 142 11.56 9.85 1.15
C ASP A 142 12.73 9.04 1.77
N ALA A 143 12.99 7.81 1.32
CA ALA A 143 14.00 6.91 1.89
C ALA A 143 13.73 6.58 3.38
N SER A 144 12.67 5.82 3.64
CA SER A 144 12.19 5.42 4.97
C SER A 144 13.27 4.86 5.90
N GLU A 145 13.51 5.54 7.02
CA GLU A 145 14.31 5.00 8.14
C GLU A 145 13.51 4.00 9.00
N ILE A 146 12.20 3.90 8.79
CA ILE A 146 11.26 3.26 9.71
C ILE A 146 11.01 1.82 9.34
N PHE A 147 11.02 1.50 8.07
CA PHE A 147 10.68 0.20 7.53
C PHE A 147 11.49 -0.95 8.15
N GLY A 148 12.81 -0.81 8.24
CA GLY A 148 13.69 -1.84 8.82
C GLY A 148 13.37 -2.21 10.28
N LYS A 149 12.78 -1.30 11.05
CA LYS A 149 12.54 -1.49 12.47
C LYS A 149 11.27 -2.31 12.76
N TYR A 150 10.28 -2.27 11.88
CA TYR A 150 9.00 -2.97 12.08
C TYR A 150 8.98 -4.39 11.51
N ILE A 151 9.78 -4.67 10.49
CA ILE A 151 9.89 -6.03 9.92
C ILE A 151 10.67 -6.97 10.83
N VAL A 152 11.69 -6.45 11.54
CA VAL A 152 12.57 -7.26 12.41
C VAL A 152 11.92 -7.65 13.74
N THR A 153 10.81 -7.01 14.15
CA THR A 153 10.18 -7.26 15.46
C THR A 153 8.96 -8.17 15.44
N SER A 154 8.55 -8.72 14.29
CA SER A 154 7.53 -9.76 14.27
C SER A 154 8.13 -11.06 14.86
N GLU A 155 7.71 -11.40 16.06
CA GLU A 155 8.11 -12.60 16.77
C GLU A 155 7.90 -13.86 15.92
N GLY A 156 8.92 -14.67 15.82
CA GLY A 156 8.83 -16.00 15.24
C GLY A 156 9.77 -16.28 14.08
N GLY A 157 11.05 -16.07 14.31
CA GLY A 157 12.17 -16.76 13.69
C GLY A 157 12.07 -17.07 12.21
N ASP A 158 12.61 -16.27 11.42
CA ASP A 158 13.52 -16.53 10.32
C ASP A 158 14.10 -15.17 9.93
N SER A 159 15.40 -15.03 10.10
CA SER A 159 16.11 -13.78 9.83
C SER A 159 15.90 -13.36 8.38
N MET A 160 15.04 -12.37 8.14
CA MET A 160 15.12 -11.62 6.89
C MET A 160 16.35 -10.72 6.97
N THR A 161 17.31 -10.95 6.10
CA THR A 161 18.48 -10.08 5.97
C THR A 161 18.03 -8.78 5.31
N TYR A 162 18.07 -7.71 6.06
CA TYR A 162 17.72 -6.37 5.59
C TYR A 162 18.93 -5.73 4.94
N TYR A 163 18.78 -5.26 3.71
CA TYR A 163 19.77 -4.40 3.06
C TYR A 163 19.32 -2.94 3.22
N LYS A 164 20.03 -2.19 4.05
CA LYS A 164 19.87 -0.74 4.12
C LYS A 164 20.37 -0.15 2.80
N ARG A 165 19.53 0.65 2.13
CA ARG A 165 19.92 1.37 0.92
C ARG A 165 21.09 2.30 1.29
N GLY A 166 22.30 2.02 0.77
CA GLY A 166 23.51 2.80 1.05
C GLY A 166 24.63 2.06 1.79
N ASP A 167 24.45 0.82 2.16
CA ASP A 167 25.57 -0.02 2.59
C ASP A 167 26.28 -0.59 1.34
N PRO A 168 27.65 -0.50 1.27
CA PRO A 168 28.43 -0.94 0.11
C PRO A 168 28.38 -2.46 -0.10
#